data_dcdd0c8f92c7266bef077933ed8716a4
#
_entry.id   dcdd0c8f92c7266bef077933ed8716a4
#
_cell.length_a   1.000
_cell.length_b   1.000
_cell.length_c   1.000
_cell.angle_alpha   90.00
_cell.angle_beta   90.00
_cell.angle_gamma   90.00
#
_symmetry.space_group_name_H-M   'P 1'
#
loop_
_entity.id
_entity.type
_entity.pdbx_description
1 polymer ?
#
loop_
_entity_poly.entity_id
_entity_poly.type
_entity_poly.pdbx_seq_one_letter_code
_entity_poly.pdbx_strand_id
1 'polypeptide(L)'
;MVAVTGRPYDTLAGVIGIDGTHYGNLMEFGVQYDEVDLLADGTPDLAGIARKCREAKMCYIQRSRGYAARPALSLEQIEAVSRAAKAVQPDIIVMVDNCYGEFTQKQEPTQRGADLMAGSLIKNPGGGIAPTGGYIAGRADLVELCAHRLSAPGVGGEIGCTLDMLRGMYLGLYYAPGVVC
;
A
#
# COMPACT_ATOMS: atom_id res chain seq x y z
N MET A 1 -11.61 1.02 -6.88
CA MET A 1 -10.19 1.39 -6.73
C MET A 1 -9.51 1.42 -8.08
N VAL A 2 -8.47 2.22 -8.25
CA VAL A 2 -7.64 2.27 -9.45
C VAL A 2 -6.20 1.94 -9.07
N ALA A 3 -5.62 0.87 -9.61
CA ALA A 3 -4.21 0.56 -9.50
C ALA A 3 -3.44 1.37 -10.56
N VAL A 4 -2.45 2.16 -10.16
CA VAL A 4 -1.81 3.13 -11.06
C VAL A 4 -0.35 2.79 -11.40
N THR A 5 0.02 1.56 -11.15
CA THR A 5 1.34 0.98 -11.50
C THR A 5 1.21 -0.30 -12.32
N GLY A 6 0.09 -0.41 -13.06
CA GLY A 6 -0.33 -1.61 -13.75
C GLY A 6 -0.94 -2.66 -12.81
N ARG A 7 -1.13 -3.86 -13.33
CA ARG A 7 -1.71 -4.97 -12.58
C ARG A 7 -0.89 -5.27 -11.32
N PRO A 8 -1.52 -5.38 -10.13
CA PRO A 8 -0.85 -5.79 -8.90
C PRO A 8 -0.26 -7.21 -8.99
N TYR A 9 0.68 -7.51 -8.09
CA TYR A 9 1.26 -8.84 -7.99
C TYR A 9 0.19 -9.92 -7.68
N ASP A 10 0.50 -11.19 -7.99
CA ASP A 10 -0.46 -12.29 -8.05
C ASP A 10 -1.33 -12.46 -6.82
N THR A 11 -0.75 -12.47 -5.63
CA THR A 11 -1.52 -12.63 -4.38
C THR A 11 -2.52 -11.50 -4.18
N LEU A 12 -2.13 -10.26 -4.47
CA LEU A 12 -3.04 -9.12 -4.33
C LEU A 12 -4.10 -9.12 -5.45
N ALA A 13 -3.73 -9.56 -6.65
CA ALA A 13 -4.70 -9.75 -7.73
C ALA A 13 -5.81 -10.74 -7.33
N GLY A 14 -5.45 -11.84 -6.65
CA GLY A 14 -6.41 -12.78 -6.07
C GLY A 14 -7.28 -12.18 -4.97
N VAL A 15 -6.71 -11.39 -4.06
CA VAL A 15 -7.46 -10.67 -3.01
C VAL A 15 -8.46 -9.68 -3.60
N ILE A 16 -8.07 -8.98 -4.66
CA ILE A 16 -8.97 -8.07 -5.38
C ILE A 16 -10.04 -8.85 -6.13
N GLY A 17 -9.69 -9.99 -6.74
CA GLY A 17 -10.58 -10.83 -7.53
C GLY A 17 -10.43 -10.66 -9.04
N ILE A 18 -9.31 -10.07 -9.51
CA ILE A 18 -9.05 -9.78 -10.93
C ILE A 18 -8.94 -11.06 -11.75
N ASP A 19 -8.41 -12.12 -11.17
CA ASP A 19 -8.21 -13.42 -11.82
C ASP A 19 -9.43 -14.37 -11.74
N GLY A 20 -10.45 -14.00 -10.95
CA GLY A 20 -11.68 -14.76 -10.80
C GLY A 20 -11.53 -16.14 -10.11
N THR A 21 -10.38 -16.43 -9.51
CA THR A 21 -10.08 -17.77 -8.97
C THR A 21 -10.35 -17.94 -7.48
N HIS A 22 -10.56 -16.84 -6.73
CA HIS A 22 -10.69 -16.85 -5.28
C HIS A 22 -12.07 -16.36 -4.84
N TYR A 23 -12.68 -17.06 -3.88
CA TYR A 23 -13.92 -16.64 -3.23
C TYR A 23 -13.62 -15.66 -2.08
N GLY A 24 -14.57 -14.75 -1.79
CA GLY A 24 -14.44 -13.78 -0.71
C GLY A 24 -13.50 -12.61 -1.06
N ASN A 25 -13.27 -12.39 -2.36
CA ASN A 25 -12.45 -11.30 -2.86
C ASN A 25 -13.17 -9.95 -2.80
N LEU A 26 -12.43 -8.85 -2.96
CA LEU A 26 -13.00 -7.50 -2.85
C LEU A 26 -14.07 -7.20 -3.90
N MET A 27 -13.97 -7.74 -5.10
CA MET A 27 -14.96 -7.52 -6.17
C MET A 27 -16.30 -8.17 -5.83
N GLU A 28 -16.32 -9.32 -5.15
CA GLU A 28 -17.56 -9.94 -4.63
C GLU A 28 -18.23 -9.08 -3.56
N PHE A 29 -17.48 -8.26 -2.83
CA PHE A 29 -17.99 -7.25 -1.89
C PHE A 29 -18.34 -5.91 -2.56
N GLY A 30 -18.37 -5.85 -3.89
CA GLY A 30 -18.79 -4.69 -4.65
C GLY A 30 -17.67 -3.66 -4.92
N VAL A 31 -16.42 -3.98 -4.65
CA VAL A 31 -15.29 -3.13 -5.02
C VAL A 31 -15.08 -3.19 -6.54
N GLN A 32 -15.21 -2.05 -7.21
CA GLN A 32 -14.85 -1.92 -8.63
C GLN A 32 -13.34 -1.72 -8.76
N TYR A 33 -12.72 -2.44 -9.70
CA TYR A 33 -11.31 -2.36 -10.01
C TYR A 33 -11.08 -1.80 -11.42
N ASP A 34 -10.06 -0.94 -11.53
CA ASP A 34 -9.51 -0.48 -12.80
C ASP A 34 -7.99 -0.28 -12.64
N GLU A 35 -7.25 -0.19 -13.73
CA GLU A 35 -5.80 -0.03 -13.70
C GLU A 35 -5.29 0.94 -14.75
N VAL A 36 -4.14 1.58 -14.44
CA VAL A 36 -3.34 2.40 -15.36
C VAL A 36 -1.94 1.82 -15.38
N ASP A 37 -1.49 1.40 -16.56
CA ASP A 37 -0.12 0.94 -16.75
C ASP A 37 0.88 2.10 -16.64
N LEU A 38 2.13 1.77 -16.32
CA LEU A 38 3.23 2.69 -16.49
C LEU A 38 3.50 2.95 -17.96
N LEU A 39 4.07 4.11 -18.25
CA LEU A 39 4.58 4.43 -19.59
C LEU A 39 5.74 3.49 -19.96
N ALA A 40 6.09 3.46 -21.26
CA ALA A 40 7.14 2.58 -21.77
C ALA A 40 8.52 2.80 -21.14
N ASP A 41 8.76 3.99 -20.60
CA ASP A 41 9.99 4.34 -19.86
C ASP A 41 9.92 3.96 -18.36
N GLY A 42 8.82 3.36 -17.89
CA GLY A 42 8.59 2.97 -16.52
C GLY A 42 8.11 4.11 -15.61
N THR A 43 7.80 5.28 -16.15
CA THR A 43 7.23 6.40 -15.38
C THR A 43 5.70 6.30 -15.27
N PRO A 44 5.07 6.89 -14.22
CA PRO A 44 3.62 6.92 -14.10
C PRO A 44 2.94 7.71 -15.22
N ASP A 45 1.89 7.16 -15.82
CA ASP A 45 1.00 7.88 -16.74
C ASP A 45 0.07 8.83 -15.96
N LEU A 46 0.56 10.03 -15.66
CA LEU A 46 -0.20 11.02 -14.89
C LEU A 46 -1.51 11.44 -15.58
N ALA A 47 -1.55 11.43 -16.90
CA ALA A 47 -2.77 11.76 -17.66
C ALA A 47 -3.83 10.65 -17.56
N GLY A 48 -3.40 9.39 -17.69
CA GLY A 48 -4.25 8.22 -17.45
C GLY A 48 -4.77 8.16 -16.03
N ILE A 49 -3.91 8.44 -15.04
CA ILE A 49 -4.26 8.50 -13.62
C ILE A 49 -5.31 9.59 -13.38
N ALA A 50 -5.09 10.82 -13.85
CA ALA A 50 -6.04 11.91 -13.71
C ALA A 50 -7.41 11.59 -14.36
N ARG A 51 -7.41 10.86 -15.47
CA ARG A 51 -8.65 10.45 -16.14
C ARG A 51 -9.43 9.40 -15.33
N LYS A 52 -8.76 8.34 -14.86
CA LYS A 52 -9.42 7.20 -14.18
C LYS A 52 -9.72 7.45 -12.71
N CYS A 53 -8.98 8.34 -12.05
CA CYS A 53 -9.20 8.66 -10.63
C CYS A 53 -10.38 9.60 -10.37
N ARG A 54 -11.02 10.22 -11.38
CA ARG A 54 -12.11 11.20 -11.21
C ARG A 54 -13.27 10.69 -10.34
N GLU A 55 -13.65 9.44 -10.51
CA GLU A 55 -14.78 8.81 -9.81
C GLU A 55 -14.31 7.73 -8.82
N ALA A 56 -13.00 7.56 -8.68
CA ALA A 56 -12.44 6.54 -7.82
C ALA A 56 -12.40 7.02 -6.35
N LYS A 57 -12.62 6.08 -5.43
CA LYS A 57 -12.44 6.33 -3.99
C LYS A 57 -11.01 6.08 -3.52
N MET A 58 -10.25 5.28 -4.28
CA MET A 58 -8.88 4.91 -3.92
C MET A 58 -7.99 4.85 -5.15
N CYS A 59 -6.84 5.51 -5.06
CA CYS A 59 -5.69 5.39 -5.93
C CYS A 59 -4.66 4.48 -5.24
N TYR A 60 -4.42 3.30 -5.81
CA TYR A 60 -3.50 2.32 -5.26
C TYR A 60 -2.16 2.33 -6.00
N ILE A 61 -1.07 2.45 -5.27
CA ILE A 61 0.30 2.47 -5.78
C ILE A 61 1.05 1.25 -5.23
N GLN A 62 1.54 0.37 -6.10
CA GLN A 62 2.54 -0.62 -5.74
C GLN A 62 3.92 -0.03 -5.97
N ARG A 63 4.65 0.34 -4.89
CA ARG A 63 5.97 0.97 -4.98
C ARG A 63 7.02 0.04 -5.56
N SER A 64 7.06 -1.20 -5.08
CA SER A 64 7.98 -2.21 -5.56
C SER A 64 7.68 -2.64 -6.99
N ARG A 65 8.69 -3.15 -7.68
CA ARG A 65 8.50 -3.73 -9.02
C ARG A 65 7.69 -5.04 -9.00
N GLY A 66 7.56 -5.69 -7.84
CA GLY A 66 7.01 -7.04 -7.77
C GLY A 66 7.86 -7.99 -8.63
N TYR A 67 7.21 -8.74 -9.49
CA TYR A 67 7.86 -9.63 -10.47
C TYR A 67 8.05 -8.99 -11.86
N ALA A 68 7.63 -7.75 -12.04
CA ALA A 68 7.72 -7.05 -13.32
C ALA A 68 9.14 -6.55 -13.59
N ALA A 69 9.53 -6.49 -14.87
CA ALA A 69 10.80 -5.93 -15.30
C ALA A 69 10.71 -4.40 -15.40
N ARG A 70 10.55 -3.73 -14.26
CA ARG A 70 10.49 -2.26 -14.13
C ARG A 70 11.25 -1.79 -12.89
N PRO A 71 11.69 -0.54 -12.80
CA PRO A 71 12.22 0.01 -11.55
C PRO A 71 11.13 0.12 -10.48
N ALA A 72 11.55 0.17 -9.20
CA ALA A 72 10.68 0.60 -8.10
C ALA A 72 10.39 2.11 -8.25
N LEU A 73 9.23 2.56 -7.76
CA LEU A 73 8.90 3.98 -7.80
C LEU A 73 9.69 4.77 -6.74
N SER A 74 10.18 5.93 -7.16
CA SER A 74 10.76 6.92 -6.25
C SER A 74 9.67 7.66 -5.46
N LEU A 75 10.06 8.33 -4.37
CA LEU A 75 9.13 9.18 -3.61
C LEU A 75 8.62 10.36 -4.43
N GLU A 76 9.43 10.90 -5.35
CA GLU A 76 9.03 11.98 -6.26
C GLU A 76 7.94 11.51 -7.22
N GLN A 77 8.04 10.29 -7.73
CA GLN A 77 7.00 9.69 -8.58
C GLN A 77 5.71 9.44 -7.79
N ILE A 78 5.80 8.93 -6.55
CA ILE A 78 4.64 8.77 -5.66
C ILE A 78 3.98 10.12 -5.37
N GLU A 79 4.76 11.18 -5.12
CA GLU A 79 4.24 12.53 -4.92
C GLU A 79 3.52 13.06 -6.18
N ALA A 80 4.10 12.85 -7.36
CA ALA A 80 3.49 13.27 -8.62
C ALA A 80 2.15 12.55 -8.87
N VAL A 81 2.09 11.24 -8.62
CA VAL A 81 0.85 10.46 -8.69
C VAL A 81 -0.19 10.97 -7.71
N SER A 82 0.21 11.21 -6.45
CA SER A 82 -0.69 11.70 -5.40
C SER A 82 -1.30 13.05 -5.78
N ARG A 83 -0.47 13.97 -6.30
CA ARG A 83 -0.95 15.28 -6.79
C ARG A 83 -1.90 15.13 -7.97
N ALA A 84 -1.58 14.29 -8.95
CA ALA A 84 -2.42 14.09 -10.13
C ALA A 84 -3.80 13.51 -9.76
N ALA A 85 -3.84 12.53 -8.87
CA ALA A 85 -5.08 11.92 -8.39
C ALA A 85 -5.93 12.93 -7.59
N LYS A 86 -5.33 13.62 -6.61
CA LYS A 86 -6.02 14.60 -5.75
C LYS A 86 -6.44 15.88 -6.49
N ALA A 87 -5.78 16.24 -7.58
CA ALA A 87 -6.17 17.38 -8.40
C ALA A 87 -7.54 17.18 -9.10
N VAL A 88 -7.90 15.94 -9.40
CA VAL A 88 -9.16 15.59 -10.08
C VAL A 88 -10.23 15.03 -9.14
N GLN A 89 -9.80 14.49 -8.00
CA GLN A 89 -10.68 13.95 -6.95
C GLN A 89 -10.03 14.27 -5.58
N PRO A 90 -10.36 15.40 -4.95
CA PRO A 90 -9.73 15.85 -3.71
C PRO A 90 -9.87 14.88 -2.53
N ASP A 91 -10.96 14.11 -2.48
CA ASP A 91 -11.25 13.16 -1.41
C ASP A 91 -10.72 11.74 -1.69
N ILE A 92 -10.02 11.53 -2.80
CA ILE A 92 -9.47 10.22 -3.13
C ILE A 92 -8.42 9.80 -2.10
N ILE A 93 -8.51 8.57 -1.63
CA ILE A 93 -7.51 7.99 -0.74
C ILE A 93 -6.35 7.49 -1.59
N VAL A 94 -5.16 8.02 -1.37
CA VAL A 94 -3.92 7.51 -1.98
C VAL A 94 -3.29 6.51 -1.03
N MET A 95 -3.31 5.24 -1.43
CA MET A 95 -2.72 4.14 -0.68
C MET A 95 -1.48 3.58 -1.38
N VAL A 96 -0.41 3.37 -0.62
CA VAL A 96 0.86 2.82 -1.11
C VAL A 96 1.16 1.47 -0.46
N ASP A 97 1.32 0.43 -1.27
CA ASP A 97 2.07 -0.76 -0.86
C ASP A 97 3.56 -0.39 -0.89
N ASN A 98 4.12 -0.20 0.31
CA ASN A 98 5.48 0.32 0.49
C ASN A 98 6.53 -0.80 0.61
N CYS A 99 6.15 -2.07 0.44
CA CYS A 99 7.04 -3.21 0.54
C CYS A 99 8.36 -2.99 -0.21
N TYR A 100 9.48 -3.23 0.46
CA TYR A 100 10.86 -3.00 0.00
C TYR A 100 11.27 -1.52 -0.17
N GLY A 101 10.38 -0.58 0.15
CA GLY A 101 10.68 0.86 0.10
C GLY A 101 11.06 1.46 1.44
N GLU A 102 10.72 0.78 2.53
CA GLU A 102 10.91 1.28 3.88
C GLU A 102 12.40 1.47 4.20
N PHE A 103 12.73 2.60 4.79
CA PHE A 103 14.09 3.01 5.20
C PHE A 103 15.12 3.15 4.08
N THR A 104 14.72 3.01 2.81
CA THR A 104 15.61 3.23 1.66
C THR A 104 15.86 4.71 1.37
N GLN A 105 15.04 5.61 1.91
CA GLN A 105 15.13 7.05 1.77
C GLN A 105 14.83 7.73 3.11
N LYS A 106 15.15 9.03 3.23
CA LYS A 106 14.93 9.80 4.48
C LYS A 106 13.45 10.05 4.79
N GLN A 107 12.58 9.90 3.84
CA GLN A 107 11.14 10.12 3.95
C GLN A 107 10.39 8.88 3.50
N GLU A 108 9.14 8.79 3.92
CA GLU A 108 8.23 7.72 3.56
C GLU A 108 7.05 8.28 2.73
N PRO A 109 6.28 7.43 2.03
CA PRO A 109 5.18 7.85 1.16
C PRO A 109 4.16 8.79 1.81
N THR A 110 3.87 8.63 3.09
CA THR A 110 2.93 9.48 3.83
C THR A 110 3.42 10.92 3.99
N GLN A 111 4.74 11.15 3.89
CA GLN A 111 5.32 12.49 3.87
C GLN A 111 5.36 13.08 2.45
N ARG A 112 4.92 12.32 1.45
CA ARG A 112 4.90 12.67 0.02
C ARG A 112 3.51 12.56 -0.60
N GLY A 113 2.47 12.78 0.21
CA GLY A 113 1.10 12.93 -0.26
C GLY A 113 0.25 11.67 -0.22
N ALA A 114 0.80 10.50 0.14
CA ALA A 114 0.00 9.32 0.42
C ALA A 114 -0.80 9.48 1.72
N ASP A 115 -2.05 9.04 1.72
CA ASP A 115 -2.91 9.06 2.90
C ASP A 115 -2.69 7.84 3.79
N LEU A 116 -2.32 6.71 3.17
CA LEU A 116 -2.12 5.43 3.82
C LEU A 116 -0.97 4.70 3.17
N MET A 117 -0.18 4.00 3.95
CA MET A 117 0.80 3.04 3.46
C MET A 117 0.73 1.75 4.27
N ALA A 118 1.04 0.65 3.64
CA ALA A 118 1.13 -0.66 4.26
C ALA A 118 2.37 -1.40 3.80
N GLY A 119 2.86 -2.30 4.62
CA GLY A 119 4.01 -3.14 4.28
C GLY A 119 4.10 -4.37 5.18
N SER A 120 5.06 -5.21 4.86
CA SER A 120 5.25 -6.49 5.54
C SER A 120 6.47 -6.47 6.46
N LEU A 121 6.29 -6.91 7.70
CA LEU A 121 7.39 -7.03 8.68
C LEU A 121 8.31 -8.21 8.41
N ILE A 122 7.98 -9.10 7.48
CA ILE A 122 8.95 -10.13 7.02
C ILE A 122 9.94 -9.59 5.96
N LYS A 123 9.84 -8.29 5.64
CA LYS A 123 10.69 -7.56 4.71
C LYS A 123 11.48 -6.48 5.43
N ASN A 124 11.81 -5.39 4.76
CA ASN A 124 12.62 -4.29 5.30
C ASN A 124 12.27 -3.89 6.74
N PRO A 125 11.00 -3.55 7.08
CA PRO A 125 10.70 -2.99 8.40
C PRO A 125 10.78 -4.00 9.54
N GLY A 126 10.93 -5.28 9.24
CA GLY A 126 11.15 -6.30 10.26
C GLY A 126 12.60 -6.56 10.61
N GLY A 127 13.57 -5.92 9.91
CA GLY A 127 15.00 -5.98 10.22
C GLY A 127 15.59 -7.40 10.25
N GLY A 128 14.96 -8.37 9.58
CA GLY A 128 15.34 -9.79 9.65
C GLY A 128 15.03 -10.47 11.00
N ILE A 129 14.35 -9.78 11.93
CA ILE A 129 14.04 -10.26 13.29
C ILE A 129 12.56 -10.62 13.42
N ALA A 130 11.66 -9.79 12.89
CA ALA A 130 10.23 -10.05 12.97
C ALA A 130 9.86 -11.32 12.20
N PRO A 131 9.25 -12.33 12.84
CA PRO A 131 8.96 -13.62 12.18
C PRO A 131 7.73 -13.54 11.27
N THR A 132 6.87 -12.55 11.48
CA THR A 132 5.60 -12.38 10.78
C THR A 132 5.10 -10.94 10.97
N GLY A 133 3.96 -10.63 10.38
CA GLY A 133 3.23 -9.40 10.61
C GLY A 133 3.33 -8.41 9.47
N GLY A 134 2.61 -7.33 9.65
CA GLY A 134 2.57 -6.19 8.75
C GLY A 134 2.33 -4.91 9.55
N TYR A 135 2.40 -3.80 8.85
CA TYR A 135 2.06 -2.51 9.41
C TYR A 135 1.13 -1.75 8.46
N ILE A 136 0.35 -0.88 9.05
CA ILE A 136 -0.43 0.14 8.35
C ILE A 136 -0.11 1.46 9.02
N ALA A 137 0.23 2.48 8.25
CA ALA A 137 0.55 3.81 8.76
C ALA A 137 -0.01 4.90 7.84
N GLY A 138 -0.40 6.03 8.41
CA GLY A 138 -0.97 7.15 7.66
C GLY A 138 -1.96 7.96 8.48
N ARG A 139 -3.01 8.43 7.84
CA ARG A 139 -4.08 9.21 8.47
C ARG A 139 -4.75 8.39 9.57
N ALA A 140 -4.93 9.01 10.74
CA ALA A 140 -5.45 8.33 11.93
C ALA A 140 -6.85 7.72 11.71
N ASP A 141 -7.75 8.45 11.03
CA ASP A 141 -9.09 7.98 10.70
C ASP A 141 -9.07 6.70 9.83
N LEU A 142 -8.16 6.62 8.86
CA LEU A 142 -8.04 5.46 7.99
C LEU A 142 -7.39 4.27 8.72
N VAL A 143 -6.39 4.54 9.56
CA VAL A 143 -5.74 3.50 10.40
C VAL A 143 -6.74 2.90 11.38
N GLU A 144 -7.59 3.70 11.99
CA GLU A 144 -8.66 3.24 12.89
C GLU A 144 -9.65 2.32 12.17
N LEU A 145 -10.11 2.71 10.97
CA LEU A 145 -10.98 1.84 10.14
C LEU A 145 -10.31 0.49 9.82
N CYS A 146 -9.02 0.50 9.52
CA CYS A 146 -8.25 -0.73 9.29
C CYS A 146 -8.18 -1.59 10.56
N ALA A 147 -7.98 -0.99 11.74
CA ALA A 147 -7.93 -1.72 13.01
C ALA A 147 -9.26 -2.44 13.30
N HIS A 148 -10.39 -1.78 13.07
CA HIS A 148 -11.71 -2.42 13.19
C HIS A 148 -11.91 -3.57 12.21
N ARG A 149 -11.34 -3.48 11.02
CA ARG A 149 -11.44 -4.55 10.03
C ARG A 149 -10.52 -5.73 10.33
N LEU A 150 -9.33 -5.47 10.89
CA LEU A 150 -8.35 -6.51 11.24
C LEU A 150 -8.74 -7.33 12.46
N SER A 151 -9.44 -6.73 13.43
CA SER A 151 -9.92 -7.39 14.64
C SER A 151 -11.43 -7.65 14.56
N ALA A 152 -12.22 -6.73 15.10
CA ALA A 152 -13.68 -6.73 15.00
C ALA A 152 -14.22 -5.30 15.13
N PRO A 153 -15.36 -4.97 14.51
CA PRO A 153 -16.05 -3.71 14.74
C PRO A 153 -16.32 -3.51 16.24
N GLY A 154 -15.96 -2.32 16.75
CA GLY A 154 -16.11 -1.98 18.17
C GLY A 154 -14.94 -2.39 19.06
N VAL A 155 -14.06 -3.29 18.61
CA VAL A 155 -12.85 -3.70 19.32
C VAL A 155 -11.64 -2.88 18.82
N GLY A 156 -11.49 -2.75 17.51
CA GLY A 156 -10.43 -1.95 16.90
C GLY A 156 -9.03 -2.34 17.36
N GLY A 157 -8.25 -1.35 17.80
CA GLY A 157 -6.88 -1.53 18.28
C GLY A 157 -6.73 -1.85 19.77
N GLU A 158 -7.83 -1.96 20.54
CA GLU A 158 -7.74 -2.22 21.98
C GLU A 158 -7.25 -3.63 22.30
N ILE A 159 -7.65 -4.61 21.51
CA ILE A 159 -7.23 -6.00 21.65
C ILE A 159 -6.75 -6.50 20.31
N GLY A 160 -5.56 -7.07 20.29
CA GLY A 160 -4.99 -7.73 19.11
C GLY A 160 -4.72 -9.19 19.35
N CYS A 161 -4.72 -9.99 18.28
CA CYS A 161 -4.38 -11.42 18.32
C CYS A 161 -2.93 -11.65 17.82
N THR A 162 -1.98 -10.88 18.32
CA THR A 162 -0.55 -10.99 17.92
C THR A 162 0.17 -12.17 18.57
N LEU A 163 -0.48 -12.94 19.44
CA LEU A 163 0.04 -14.16 20.07
C LEU A 163 1.43 -13.95 20.67
N ASP A 164 1.62 -12.86 21.44
CA ASP A 164 2.88 -12.48 22.11
C ASP A 164 4.03 -12.10 21.15
N MET A 165 3.76 -11.90 19.87
CA MET A 165 4.78 -11.56 18.87
C MET A 165 5.13 -10.06 18.79
N LEU A 166 4.35 -9.18 19.41
CA LEU A 166 4.54 -7.73 19.35
C LEU A 166 5.96 -7.29 19.68
N ARG A 167 6.56 -7.89 20.71
CA ARG A 167 7.93 -7.56 21.11
C ARG A 167 8.93 -7.81 19.98
N GLY A 168 8.83 -8.95 19.30
CA GLY A 168 9.69 -9.28 18.15
C GLY A 168 9.46 -8.36 16.96
N MET A 169 8.21 -7.99 16.70
CA MET A 169 7.85 -7.06 15.63
C MET A 169 8.44 -5.66 15.88
N TYR A 170 8.29 -5.11 17.09
CA TYR A 170 8.86 -3.80 17.46
C TYR A 170 10.38 -3.83 17.54
N LEU A 171 10.98 -4.94 17.99
CA LEU A 171 12.43 -5.10 17.99
C LEU A 171 12.97 -5.09 16.55
N GLY A 172 12.31 -5.80 15.65
CA GLY A 172 12.61 -5.79 14.23
C GLY A 172 12.55 -4.37 13.65
N LEU A 173 11.46 -3.67 13.90
CA LEU A 173 11.26 -2.30 13.43
C LEU A 173 12.34 -1.35 13.99
N TYR A 174 12.74 -1.51 15.24
CA TYR A 174 13.79 -0.69 15.87
C TYR A 174 15.14 -0.86 15.20
N TYR A 175 15.52 -2.08 14.83
CA TYR A 175 16.81 -2.36 14.19
C TYR A 175 16.78 -2.21 12.65
N ALA A 176 15.59 -2.20 12.04
CA ALA A 176 15.45 -2.18 10.59
C ALA A 176 16.24 -1.05 9.89
N PRO A 177 16.29 0.20 10.37
CA PRO A 177 17.07 1.25 9.71
C PRO A 177 18.56 0.89 9.56
N GLY A 178 19.15 0.25 10.56
CA GLY A 178 20.56 -0.17 10.51
C GLY A 178 20.84 -1.42 9.68
N VAL A 179 19.77 -2.13 9.26
CA VAL A 179 19.87 -3.35 8.42
C VAL A 179 19.65 -3.01 6.94
N VAL A 180 18.80 -2.02 6.66
CA VAL A 180 18.36 -1.65 5.30
C VAL A 180 19.25 -0.57 4.69
N CYS A 181 19.78 0.36 5.50
CA CYS A 181 20.63 1.49 5.05
C CYS A 181 22.09 1.12 4.81
#